data_5f1c54f847a10fd60c6f28f921d27607
#
_entry.id   5f1c54f847a10fd60c6f28f921d27607
#
_cell.length_a   1.000
_cell.length_b   1.000
_cell.length_c   1.000
_cell.angle_alpha   90.00
_cell.angle_beta   90.00
_cell.angle_gamma   90.00
#
_symmetry.space_group_name_H-M   'P 1'
#
loop_
_entity.id
_entity.type
_entity.pdbx_description
1 polymer ?
#
loop_
_entity_poly.entity_id
_entity_poly.type
_entity_poly.pdbx_seq_one_letter_code
_entity_poly.pdbx_strand_id
1 'polypeptide(L)'
;MTTISTTTASSSSSSRGRVFHRRTHQSRRRLLRTTEVVQAQTSSSNDAMEEETFDVVIIGSGIGGLSAAALLAKYDLKVCCVESHEHAGGAAHEWKRDGFTFESGPSLYTGLSQFPTSNPLGQILHAIDEPLKCIRYNTWKVHFPEATFVTEVGNDQFIECLEKYYDAEAVADWRKLKEKMEPLAQASAALPPAAVRTDAYAAWTLARFIPGLFQSMPSLNAILSDYESFLDKNDINSKFIRDYMDLLCFLLSGGTSKATMGAEIGYMFADWYAPNAALEFPIGGSGALVDCLVRGFEKYGGDLRLRTHCEEILVEKKDGEEEEATGIVTKTRDGKKKILRARKAVISNATIWDTEALLRDCAEGRRQSVREASSTTRTTKSGKIVDDDVEFCQSFMHLHLGIDAANLPAAETLEMHHVWVGDWDKGVDAEQNLVLVSIPSIKDPSMAPEGKHVIHAYTPGNEPLARWKNVKYNSEEYSKLKKERSEVLYQAVAKALNNITVEDLRSRAEIEMVGTPVTHARFLRRGNSQGTYGGTGWIKKKESGDDSAAAVPVTSAKSNLKNLLLVGDSRFPGPGLPAVAAGGWAAAHELVDFRRQCEVLDKVVAR
;
A
#
# COMPACT_ATOMS: atom_id res chain seq x y z
N MET A 1 2.68 60.27 -32.26
CA MET A 1 1.48 60.82 -32.89
C MET A 1 0.35 59.90 -32.47
N THR A 2 -0.50 60.20 -31.67
CA THR A 2 -1.52 61.09 -31.25
C THR A 2 -2.30 60.30 -30.20
N THR A 3 -2.20 60.55 -29.00
CA THR A 3 -2.87 61.39 -27.98
C THR A 3 -4.39 61.30 -27.87
N ILE A 4 -4.80 61.15 -26.59
CA ILE A 4 -5.95 61.78 -25.89
C ILE A 4 -7.29 60.98 -26.02
N SER A 5 -8.14 60.83 -24.96
CA SER A 5 -8.36 61.53 -23.68
C SER A 5 -9.34 60.76 -22.78
N THR A 6 -9.10 60.76 -21.57
CA THR A 6 -9.89 60.86 -20.34
C THR A 6 -11.37 61.29 -20.48
N THR A 7 -12.25 60.71 -19.69
CA THR A 7 -13.19 61.52 -18.87
C THR A 7 -13.67 60.73 -17.63
N THR A 8 -13.49 61.35 -16.52
CA THR A 8 -14.00 61.09 -15.16
C THR A 8 -15.44 61.60 -15.02
N ALA A 9 -16.26 60.94 -14.23
CA ALA A 9 -17.35 61.60 -13.52
C ALA A 9 -17.67 60.86 -12.20
N SER A 10 -17.52 61.61 -11.16
CA SER A 10 -17.87 61.40 -9.77
C SER A 10 -19.29 61.85 -9.47
N SER A 11 -19.99 61.25 -8.53
CA SER A 11 -20.95 61.86 -7.56
C SER A 11 -21.35 60.81 -6.55
N SER A 12 -20.95 60.81 -5.31
CA SER A 12 -21.27 61.62 -4.14
C SER A 12 -22.66 61.42 -3.55
N SER A 13 -22.61 61.13 -2.24
CA SER A 13 -23.56 61.41 -1.14
C SER A 13 -24.68 60.38 -0.93
N SER A 14 -25.12 60.05 0.29
CA SER A 14 -24.91 60.63 1.64
C SER A 14 -25.43 59.65 2.71
N SER A 15 -24.76 59.68 3.79
CA SER A 15 -25.08 59.35 5.16
C SER A 15 -26.53 59.37 5.62
N ARG A 16 -26.92 58.48 6.52
CA ARG A 16 -27.58 58.79 7.79
C ARG A 16 -27.46 57.63 8.77
N GLY A 17 -26.76 57.85 9.82
CA GLY A 17 -26.73 57.03 11.01
C GLY A 17 -27.94 57.28 11.91
N ARG A 18 -28.28 56.32 12.73
CA ARG A 18 -28.95 56.51 14.02
C ARG A 18 -28.39 55.51 15.04
N VAL A 19 -27.83 56.12 16.05
CA VAL A 19 -27.48 55.56 17.36
C VAL A 19 -28.70 55.71 18.28
N PHE A 20 -28.84 54.83 19.27
CA PHE A 20 -29.50 54.92 20.57
C PHE A 20 -30.17 53.60 20.93
N HIS A 21 -30.19 53.01 22.09
CA HIS A 21 -29.62 53.26 23.42
C HIS A 21 -29.90 52.00 24.25
N ARG A 22 -29.03 51.72 25.17
CA ARG A 22 -29.24 50.79 26.29
C ARG A 22 -30.44 51.20 27.15
N ARG A 23 -31.23 50.23 27.64
CA ARG A 23 -31.80 50.31 29.00
C ARG A 23 -32.05 48.92 29.58
N THR A 24 -31.43 48.70 30.72
CA THR A 24 -31.69 47.72 31.75
C THR A 24 -33.03 48.02 32.44
N HIS A 25 -33.82 46.98 32.77
CA HIS A 25 -34.50 46.94 34.08
C HIS A 25 -35.03 45.53 34.40
N GLN A 26 -34.69 45.09 35.60
CA GLN A 26 -35.30 43.96 36.31
C GLN A 26 -36.73 44.30 36.71
N SER A 27 -37.62 43.31 36.72
CA SER A 27 -38.54 43.13 37.84
C SER A 27 -39.21 41.74 37.81
N ARG A 28 -39.18 41.13 38.97
CA ARG A 28 -39.91 39.93 39.35
C ARG A 28 -41.41 40.20 39.32
N ARG A 29 -42.21 39.24 38.84
CA ARG A 29 -43.49 38.88 39.48
C ARG A 29 -43.88 37.43 39.10
N ARG A 30 -44.15 36.70 40.15
CA ARG A 30 -44.70 35.37 40.28
C ARG A 30 -46.22 35.45 40.04
N LEU A 31 -46.78 34.51 39.23
CA LEU A 31 -48.15 34.03 39.44
C LEU A 31 -48.34 32.66 38.79
N LEU A 32 -48.94 31.82 39.57
CA LEU A 32 -49.35 30.43 39.33
C LEU A 32 -50.53 30.31 38.36
N ARG A 33 -50.56 29.16 37.69
CA ARG A 33 -51.68 28.36 37.12
C ARG A 33 -51.50 28.20 35.61
N THR A 34 -51.54 27.05 35.05
CA THR A 34 -52.36 25.83 35.09
C THR A 34 -51.64 24.79 34.26
N THR A 35 -51.61 23.58 34.75
CA THR A 35 -51.19 22.35 34.04
C THR A 35 -52.13 22.11 32.86
N GLU A 36 -51.64 22.35 31.65
CA GLU A 36 -52.05 21.62 30.46
C GLU A 36 -50.92 20.71 30.05
N VAL A 37 -51.12 19.44 30.21
CA VAL A 37 -50.27 18.37 29.70
C VAL A 37 -50.43 18.39 28.18
N VAL A 38 -49.53 19.14 27.49
CA VAL A 38 -49.29 18.92 26.09
C VAL A 38 -48.44 17.67 26.02
N GLN A 39 -49.08 16.53 25.76
CA GLN A 39 -48.41 15.35 25.26
C GLN A 39 -47.71 15.75 23.95
N ALA A 40 -46.44 16.11 24.06
CA ALA A 40 -45.57 16.07 22.92
C ALA A 40 -45.52 14.62 22.45
N GLN A 41 -46.23 14.33 21.39
CA GLN A 41 -46.01 13.13 20.60
C GLN A 41 -44.56 13.23 20.09
N THR A 42 -43.64 12.66 20.84
CA THR A 42 -42.36 12.22 20.29
C THR A 42 -42.73 11.16 19.26
N SER A 43 -42.84 11.58 18.01
CA SER A 43 -42.74 10.68 16.88
C SER A 43 -41.31 10.12 16.91
N SER A 44 -41.08 9.08 17.68
CA SER A 44 -39.97 8.16 17.47
C SER A 44 -40.26 7.44 16.16
N SER A 45 -39.86 8.03 15.04
CA SER A 45 -39.58 7.25 13.85
C SER A 45 -38.39 6.36 14.22
N ASN A 46 -38.66 5.20 14.76
CA ASN A 46 -37.78 4.04 14.68
C ASN A 46 -37.75 3.64 13.21
N ASP A 47 -37.05 4.41 12.38
CA ASP A 47 -36.55 3.92 11.11
C ASP A 47 -35.48 2.89 11.45
N ALA A 48 -35.94 1.63 11.59
CA ALA A 48 -35.01 0.50 11.70
C ALA A 48 -34.09 0.56 10.49
N MET A 49 -32.78 0.63 10.73
CA MET A 49 -31.78 0.64 9.65
C MET A 49 -32.03 -0.58 8.76
N GLU A 50 -32.03 -0.35 7.46
CA GLU A 50 -32.13 -1.43 6.46
C GLU A 50 -30.97 -2.41 6.67
N GLU A 51 -31.29 -3.71 6.69
CA GLU A 51 -30.34 -4.78 6.96
C GLU A 51 -30.24 -5.73 5.76
N GLU A 52 -29.02 -6.01 5.32
CA GLU A 52 -28.71 -6.96 4.26
C GLU A 52 -27.74 -8.02 4.77
N THR A 53 -27.87 -9.27 4.29
CA THR A 53 -27.06 -10.39 4.77
C THR A 53 -26.21 -11.00 3.66
N PHE A 54 -24.93 -11.19 3.97
CA PHE A 54 -23.89 -11.81 3.14
C PHE A 54 -23.23 -12.96 3.90
N ASP A 55 -22.46 -13.79 3.21
CA ASP A 55 -21.59 -14.76 3.88
C ASP A 55 -20.38 -14.03 4.47
N VAL A 56 -19.80 -13.11 3.68
CA VAL A 56 -18.64 -12.31 4.06
C VAL A 56 -18.85 -10.86 3.68
N VAL A 57 -18.49 -9.96 4.59
CA VAL A 57 -18.45 -8.52 4.34
C VAL A 57 -17.02 -8.04 4.44
N ILE A 58 -16.55 -7.29 3.43
CA ILE A 58 -15.16 -6.81 3.33
C ILE A 58 -15.13 -5.29 3.42
N ILE A 59 -14.25 -4.75 4.27
CA ILE A 59 -14.05 -3.33 4.48
C ILE A 59 -12.81 -2.88 3.72
N GLY A 60 -12.99 -2.09 2.67
CA GLY A 60 -11.92 -1.52 1.83
C GLY A 60 -11.56 -2.38 0.63
N SER A 61 -11.63 -1.76 -0.56
CA SER A 61 -11.32 -2.36 -1.87
C SER A 61 -9.87 -2.14 -2.33
N GLY A 62 -8.91 -2.01 -1.41
CA GLY A 62 -7.49 -2.12 -1.75
C GLY A 62 -7.15 -3.53 -2.26
N ILE A 63 -5.98 -3.72 -2.83
CA ILE A 63 -5.59 -4.99 -3.48
C ILE A 63 -5.78 -6.21 -2.55
N GLY A 64 -5.44 -6.12 -1.26
CA GLY A 64 -5.66 -7.23 -0.32
C GLY A 64 -7.14 -7.59 -0.15
N GLY A 65 -8.00 -6.57 0.00
CA GLY A 65 -9.46 -6.74 0.11
C GLY A 65 -10.09 -7.28 -1.17
N LEU A 66 -9.72 -6.74 -2.34
CA LEU A 66 -10.19 -7.22 -3.64
C LEU A 66 -9.71 -8.65 -3.93
N SER A 67 -8.47 -8.98 -3.55
CA SER A 67 -7.93 -10.34 -3.67
C SER A 67 -8.77 -11.35 -2.87
N ALA A 68 -9.05 -11.04 -1.60
CA ALA A 68 -9.93 -11.87 -0.78
C ALA A 68 -11.35 -11.93 -1.35
N ALA A 69 -11.90 -10.79 -1.80
CA ALA A 69 -13.24 -10.69 -2.37
C ALA A 69 -13.42 -11.56 -3.62
N ALA A 70 -12.49 -11.43 -4.58
CA ALA A 70 -12.55 -12.18 -5.83
C ALA A 70 -12.39 -13.69 -5.63
N LEU A 71 -11.48 -14.10 -4.73
CA LEU A 71 -11.30 -15.51 -4.38
C LEU A 71 -12.54 -16.08 -3.67
N LEU A 72 -13.09 -15.39 -2.69
CA LEU A 72 -14.27 -15.85 -1.95
C LEU A 72 -15.51 -15.95 -2.85
N ALA A 73 -15.71 -14.97 -3.74
CA ALA A 73 -16.78 -15.05 -4.74
C ALA A 73 -16.54 -16.23 -5.72
N LYS A 74 -15.30 -16.47 -6.16
CA LYS A 74 -14.92 -17.65 -6.94
C LYS A 74 -15.22 -18.96 -6.22
N TYR A 75 -15.14 -18.96 -4.89
CA TYR A 75 -15.53 -20.11 -4.05
C TYR A 75 -17.04 -20.16 -3.75
N ASP A 76 -17.88 -19.47 -4.51
CA ASP A 76 -19.36 -19.40 -4.40
C ASP A 76 -19.88 -18.87 -3.07
N LEU A 77 -19.14 -17.99 -2.38
CA LEU A 77 -19.65 -17.27 -1.23
C LEU A 77 -20.34 -15.97 -1.67
N LYS A 78 -21.42 -15.60 -0.98
CA LYS A 78 -22.06 -14.30 -1.18
C LYS A 78 -21.26 -13.22 -0.46
N VAL A 79 -20.52 -12.41 -1.22
CA VAL A 79 -19.56 -11.42 -0.70
C VAL A 79 -19.98 -10.01 -1.05
N CYS A 80 -19.93 -9.10 -0.08
CA CYS A 80 -20.03 -7.66 -0.29
C CYS A 80 -18.73 -6.98 0.12
N CYS A 81 -18.17 -6.14 -0.75
CA CYS A 81 -17.00 -5.29 -0.48
C CYS A 81 -17.43 -3.83 -0.48
N VAL A 82 -17.20 -3.11 0.63
CA VAL A 82 -17.51 -1.68 0.74
C VAL A 82 -16.24 -0.84 0.65
N GLU A 83 -16.33 0.28 -0.07
CA GLU A 83 -15.22 1.21 -0.29
C GLU A 83 -15.69 2.65 -0.08
N SER A 84 -14.95 3.39 0.74
CA SER A 84 -15.27 4.79 1.04
C SER A 84 -14.99 5.73 -0.12
N HIS A 85 -14.00 5.40 -0.95
CA HIS A 85 -13.58 6.17 -2.12
C HIS A 85 -14.52 5.93 -3.32
N GLU A 86 -14.38 6.74 -4.34
CA GLU A 86 -15.11 6.59 -5.62
C GLU A 86 -14.39 5.67 -6.61
N HIS A 87 -13.15 5.28 -6.31
CA HIS A 87 -12.33 4.35 -7.07
C HIS A 87 -11.95 3.17 -6.18
N ALA A 88 -11.98 1.98 -6.76
CA ALA A 88 -11.42 0.79 -6.16
C ALA A 88 -9.88 0.80 -6.29
N GLY A 89 -9.19 -0.08 -5.56
CA GLY A 89 -7.75 -0.29 -5.68
C GLY A 89 -6.90 0.24 -4.52
N GLY A 90 -7.45 1.11 -3.66
CA GLY A 90 -6.70 1.69 -2.55
C GLY A 90 -5.48 2.46 -3.04
N ALA A 91 -4.27 2.14 -2.56
CA ALA A 91 -3.02 2.77 -3.02
C ALA A 91 -2.62 2.39 -4.46
N ALA A 92 -3.32 1.47 -5.12
CA ALA A 92 -3.09 1.10 -6.53
C ALA A 92 -4.13 1.69 -7.49
N HIS A 93 -4.99 2.62 -7.04
CA HIS A 93 -5.97 3.24 -7.94
C HIS A 93 -5.31 4.15 -8.99
N GLU A 94 -6.00 4.34 -10.09
CA GLU A 94 -5.66 5.34 -11.11
C GLU A 94 -6.72 6.42 -11.20
N TRP A 95 -6.37 7.53 -11.84
CA TRP A 95 -7.34 8.56 -12.25
C TRP A 95 -6.92 9.20 -13.57
N LYS A 96 -7.92 9.73 -14.28
CA LYS A 96 -7.71 10.41 -15.57
C LYS A 96 -7.95 11.91 -15.43
N ARG A 97 -7.09 12.68 -16.08
CA ARG A 97 -7.23 14.13 -16.16
C ARG A 97 -6.65 14.64 -17.46
N ASP A 98 -7.47 15.38 -18.23
CA ASP A 98 -7.09 16.04 -19.50
C ASP A 98 -6.35 15.11 -20.48
N GLY A 99 -6.80 13.86 -20.57
CA GLY A 99 -6.24 12.83 -21.44
C GLY A 99 -5.04 12.07 -20.88
N PHE A 100 -4.49 12.47 -19.74
CA PHE A 100 -3.45 11.74 -19.04
C PHE A 100 -4.05 10.74 -18.05
N THR A 101 -3.41 9.58 -17.92
CA THR A 101 -3.72 8.56 -16.92
C THR A 101 -2.62 8.54 -15.87
N PHE A 102 -2.98 8.80 -14.62
CA PHE A 102 -2.07 8.86 -13.47
C PHE A 102 -2.26 7.68 -12.55
N GLU A 103 -1.17 7.15 -12.02
CA GLU A 103 -1.13 6.06 -11.03
C GLU A 103 -0.78 6.62 -9.66
N SER A 104 -1.39 6.08 -8.59
CA SER A 104 -1.17 6.61 -7.24
C SER A 104 0.03 6.02 -6.52
N GLY A 105 0.51 4.83 -6.90
CA GLY A 105 1.53 4.16 -6.12
C GLY A 105 2.45 3.22 -6.87
N PRO A 106 2.06 1.98 -7.13
CA PRO A 106 2.99 0.96 -7.62
C PRO A 106 3.47 1.26 -9.04
N SER A 107 4.75 0.93 -9.30
CA SER A 107 5.36 1.18 -10.59
C SER A 107 6.25 0.04 -11.09
N LEU A 108 6.76 -0.82 -10.19
CA LEU A 108 7.58 -1.98 -10.55
C LEU A 108 6.76 -3.26 -10.34
N TYR A 109 6.57 -4.01 -11.41
CA TYR A 109 5.77 -5.24 -11.41
C TYR A 109 6.58 -6.40 -11.98
N THR A 110 6.30 -7.61 -11.50
CA THR A 110 6.84 -8.87 -12.00
C THR A 110 5.80 -9.97 -11.89
N GLY A 111 5.86 -10.98 -12.74
CA GLY A 111 5.10 -12.22 -12.61
C GLY A 111 3.58 -12.08 -12.68
N LEU A 112 3.04 -11.06 -13.35
CA LEU A 112 1.60 -10.81 -13.46
C LEU A 112 0.96 -11.39 -14.73
N SER A 113 1.70 -11.40 -15.85
CA SER A 113 1.17 -11.79 -17.16
C SER A 113 1.55 -13.20 -17.60
N GLN A 114 2.53 -13.79 -16.96
CA GLN A 114 3.02 -15.13 -17.31
C GLN A 114 2.59 -16.19 -16.29
N PHE A 115 2.34 -17.39 -16.78
CA PHE A 115 2.02 -18.54 -15.97
C PHE A 115 2.85 -19.76 -16.39
N PRO A 116 3.39 -20.57 -15.46
CA PRO A 116 3.24 -20.45 -14.01
C PRO A 116 3.99 -19.25 -13.41
N THR A 117 3.51 -18.75 -12.27
CA THR A 117 4.13 -17.63 -11.57
C THR A 117 4.22 -17.89 -10.06
N SER A 118 5.28 -17.40 -9.44
CA SER A 118 5.43 -17.34 -7.98
C SER A 118 4.66 -16.16 -7.36
N ASN A 119 4.30 -15.14 -8.17
CA ASN A 119 3.62 -13.95 -7.69
C ASN A 119 2.19 -14.27 -7.22
N PRO A 120 1.86 -14.06 -5.92
CA PRO A 120 0.54 -14.35 -5.36
C PRO A 120 -0.60 -13.65 -6.09
N LEU A 121 -0.37 -12.42 -6.56
CA LEU A 121 -1.37 -11.66 -7.31
C LEU A 121 -1.58 -12.23 -8.72
N GLY A 122 -0.49 -12.60 -9.41
CA GLY A 122 -0.57 -13.30 -10.69
C GLY A 122 -1.34 -14.62 -10.56
N GLN A 123 -1.11 -15.38 -9.47
CA GLN A 123 -1.89 -16.59 -9.15
C GLN A 123 -3.38 -16.29 -8.97
N ILE A 124 -3.75 -15.19 -8.30
CA ILE A 124 -5.16 -14.78 -8.13
C ILE A 124 -5.79 -14.46 -9.48
N LEU A 125 -5.13 -13.64 -10.30
CA LEU A 125 -5.63 -13.29 -11.63
C LEU A 125 -5.89 -14.53 -12.48
N HIS A 126 -4.98 -15.52 -12.41
CA HIS A 126 -5.17 -16.80 -13.06
C HIS A 126 -6.30 -17.63 -12.43
N ALA A 127 -6.41 -17.66 -11.10
CA ALA A 127 -7.49 -18.35 -10.40
C ALA A 127 -8.88 -17.87 -10.80
N ILE A 128 -9.04 -16.56 -10.93
CA ILE A 128 -10.33 -15.92 -11.27
C ILE A 128 -10.59 -15.76 -12.78
N ASP A 129 -9.72 -16.30 -13.63
CA ASP A 129 -9.84 -16.22 -15.11
C ASP A 129 -9.87 -14.79 -15.66
N GLU A 130 -9.03 -13.91 -15.13
CA GLU A 130 -8.87 -12.52 -15.56
C GLU A 130 -7.40 -12.25 -15.90
N PRO A 131 -6.91 -12.72 -17.07
CA PRO A 131 -5.52 -12.51 -17.46
C PRO A 131 -5.21 -11.04 -17.69
N LEU A 132 -4.11 -10.57 -17.14
CA LEU A 132 -3.61 -9.23 -17.32
C LEU A 132 -2.61 -9.19 -18.46
N LYS A 133 -2.77 -8.22 -19.38
CA LYS A 133 -1.80 -7.98 -20.45
C LYS A 133 -0.74 -7.01 -19.96
N CYS A 134 0.53 -7.38 -20.10
CA CYS A 134 1.66 -6.54 -19.73
C CYS A 134 2.66 -6.38 -20.87
N ILE A 135 3.36 -5.26 -20.85
CA ILE A 135 4.57 -5.03 -21.64
C ILE A 135 5.73 -5.51 -20.80
N ARG A 136 6.56 -6.39 -21.37
CA ARG A 136 7.76 -6.92 -20.68
C ARG A 136 8.98 -6.11 -21.07
N TYR A 137 9.82 -5.83 -20.08
CA TYR A 137 11.10 -5.13 -20.24
C TYR A 137 12.06 -5.60 -19.13
N ASN A 138 13.34 -5.29 -19.24
CA ASN A 138 14.33 -5.76 -18.27
C ASN A 138 15.25 -4.65 -17.75
N THR A 139 15.08 -3.42 -18.21
CA THR A 139 15.97 -2.31 -17.89
C THR A 139 15.37 -1.32 -16.89
N TRP A 140 16.24 -0.76 -16.07
CA TRP A 140 15.97 0.44 -15.27
C TRP A 140 17.25 1.26 -15.11
N LYS A 141 17.12 2.56 -14.90
CA LYS A 141 18.28 3.46 -14.83
C LYS A 141 18.51 3.91 -13.40
N VAL A 142 19.75 3.83 -12.96
CA VAL A 142 20.17 4.28 -11.65
C VAL A 142 20.99 5.56 -11.76
N HIS A 143 20.77 6.48 -10.83
CA HIS A 143 21.49 7.74 -10.70
C HIS A 143 22.06 7.77 -9.28
N PHE A 144 23.23 7.19 -9.12
CA PHE A 144 23.97 7.14 -7.87
C PHE A 144 24.94 8.32 -7.76
N PRO A 145 25.47 8.64 -6.57
CA PRO A 145 26.39 9.77 -6.39
C PRO A 145 27.61 9.70 -7.32
N GLU A 146 28.19 8.52 -7.49
CA GLU A 146 29.40 8.27 -8.25
C GLU A 146 29.16 7.92 -9.73
N ALA A 147 28.00 7.37 -10.08
CA ALA A 147 27.74 6.87 -11.42
C ALA A 147 26.25 6.91 -11.83
N THR A 148 26.03 7.05 -13.14
CA THR A 148 24.71 6.88 -13.75
C THR A 148 24.83 5.81 -14.84
N PHE A 149 24.01 4.75 -14.74
CA PHE A 149 24.00 3.66 -15.71
C PHE A 149 22.64 2.99 -15.81
N VAL A 150 22.44 2.23 -16.88
CA VAL A 150 21.30 1.32 -17.04
C VAL A 150 21.72 -0.04 -16.50
N THR A 151 20.88 -0.66 -15.71
CA THR A 151 21.06 -2.04 -15.22
C THR A 151 19.88 -2.90 -15.67
N GLU A 152 20.10 -4.21 -15.74
CA GLU A 152 19.13 -5.17 -16.22
C GLU A 152 18.79 -6.22 -15.17
N VAL A 153 17.56 -6.69 -15.23
CA VAL A 153 17.11 -7.90 -14.51
C VAL A 153 17.20 -9.12 -15.43
N GLY A 154 17.28 -10.31 -14.86
CA GLY A 154 17.22 -11.57 -15.62
C GLY A 154 18.50 -12.01 -16.32
N ASN A 155 19.60 -11.31 -16.12
CA ASN A 155 20.94 -11.64 -16.67
C ASN A 155 22.05 -11.16 -15.74
N ASP A 156 23.30 -11.24 -16.20
CA ASP A 156 24.50 -10.84 -15.44
C ASP A 156 25.08 -9.47 -15.84
N GLN A 157 24.33 -8.65 -16.57
CA GLN A 157 24.80 -7.33 -17.05
C GLN A 157 25.22 -6.40 -15.91
N PHE A 158 24.64 -6.56 -14.71
CA PHE A 158 25.05 -5.76 -13.55
C PHE A 158 26.53 -5.96 -13.18
N ILE A 159 27.12 -7.13 -13.46
CA ILE A 159 28.57 -7.37 -13.28
C ILE A 159 29.39 -6.42 -14.16
N GLU A 160 28.98 -6.21 -15.41
CA GLU A 160 29.66 -5.27 -16.32
C GLU A 160 29.59 -3.82 -15.79
N CYS A 161 28.47 -3.45 -15.17
CA CYS A 161 28.34 -2.17 -14.49
C CYS A 161 29.30 -2.06 -13.30
N LEU A 162 29.42 -3.12 -12.49
CA LEU A 162 30.35 -3.16 -11.36
C LEU A 162 31.80 -3.07 -11.80
N GLU A 163 32.18 -3.81 -12.84
CA GLU A 163 33.55 -3.77 -13.41
C GLU A 163 33.89 -2.39 -13.98
N LYS A 164 32.92 -1.64 -14.47
CA LYS A 164 33.14 -0.32 -15.08
C LYS A 164 33.16 0.83 -14.08
N TYR A 165 32.33 0.78 -13.04
CA TYR A 165 32.07 1.93 -12.16
C TYR A 165 32.53 1.73 -10.72
N TYR A 166 32.86 0.49 -10.33
CA TYR A 166 33.25 0.12 -8.98
C TYR A 166 34.55 -0.68 -8.95
N ASP A 167 34.85 -1.35 -7.86
CA ASP A 167 36.09 -2.08 -7.63
C ASP A 167 35.93 -3.61 -7.74
N ALA A 168 37.05 -4.31 -7.69
CA ALA A 168 37.09 -5.76 -7.77
C ALA A 168 36.44 -6.46 -6.57
N GLU A 169 36.36 -5.79 -5.41
CA GLU A 169 35.68 -6.30 -4.22
C GLU A 169 34.17 -6.33 -4.45
N ALA A 170 33.58 -5.26 -5.01
CA ALA A 170 32.17 -5.21 -5.35
C ALA A 170 31.78 -6.31 -6.35
N VAL A 171 32.62 -6.57 -7.36
CA VAL A 171 32.39 -7.65 -8.34
C VAL A 171 32.46 -9.02 -7.68
N ALA A 172 33.45 -9.25 -6.83
CA ALA A 172 33.63 -10.52 -6.13
C ALA A 172 32.45 -10.80 -5.15
N ASP A 173 32.08 -9.79 -4.38
CA ASP A 173 30.98 -9.90 -3.42
C ASP A 173 29.62 -10.07 -4.11
N TRP A 174 29.38 -9.42 -5.25
CA TRP A 174 28.15 -9.64 -6.00
C TRP A 174 28.04 -11.06 -6.54
N ARG A 175 29.13 -11.62 -7.13
CA ARG A 175 29.15 -13.01 -7.61
C ARG A 175 28.90 -14.00 -6.46
N LYS A 176 29.57 -13.78 -5.32
CA LYS A 176 29.39 -14.56 -4.09
C LYS A 176 27.96 -14.46 -3.58
N LEU A 177 27.40 -13.23 -3.53
CA LEU A 177 26.03 -12.99 -3.09
C LEU A 177 25.02 -13.73 -3.96
N LYS A 178 25.12 -13.65 -5.29
CA LYS A 178 24.24 -14.40 -6.21
C LYS A 178 24.26 -15.90 -5.93
N GLU A 179 25.45 -16.50 -5.75
CA GLU A 179 25.59 -17.91 -5.40
C GLU A 179 24.87 -18.25 -4.08
N LYS A 180 25.07 -17.43 -3.04
CA LYS A 180 24.48 -17.66 -1.72
C LYS A 180 22.98 -17.36 -1.67
N MET A 181 22.49 -16.48 -2.54
CA MET A 181 21.07 -16.17 -2.64
C MET A 181 20.25 -17.24 -3.36
N GLU A 182 20.86 -18.05 -4.24
CA GLU A 182 20.11 -19.07 -5.01
C GLU A 182 19.30 -20.01 -4.11
N PRO A 183 19.88 -20.68 -3.09
CA PRO A 183 19.10 -21.54 -2.19
C PRO A 183 18.06 -20.77 -1.36
N LEU A 184 18.34 -19.52 -1.00
CA LEU A 184 17.39 -18.65 -0.30
C LEU A 184 16.20 -18.29 -1.19
N ALA A 185 16.43 -17.95 -2.44
CA ALA A 185 15.42 -17.65 -3.43
C ALA A 185 14.51 -18.85 -3.71
N GLN A 186 15.11 -20.03 -3.90
CA GLN A 186 14.38 -21.29 -4.06
C GLN A 186 13.50 -21.59 -2.84
N ALA A 187 14.03 -21.40 -1.64
CA ALA A 187 13.31 -21.64 -0.40
C ALA A 187 12.16 -20.65 -0.18
N SER A 188 12.36 -19.38 -0.51
CA SER A 188 11.33 -18.34 -0.40
C SER A 188 10.16 -18.57 -1.38
N ALA A 189 10.43 -19.15 -2.54
CA ALA A 189 9.44 -19.50 -3.56
C ALA A 189 8.84 -20.92 -3.40
N ALA A 190 9.37 -21.73 -2.47
CA ALA A 190 9.01 -23.16 -2.34
C ALA A 190 7.55 -23.40 -1.93
N LEU A 191 6.92 -22.43 -1.27
CA LEU A 191 5.57 -22.53 -0.75
C LEU A 191 4.66 -21.42 -1.30
N PRO A 192 3.84 -21.69 -2.32
CA PRO A 192 2.92 -20.70 -2.85
C PRO A 192 1.82 -20.37 -1.82
N PRO A 193 1.41 -19.10 -1.68
CA PRO A 193 0.32 -18.67 -0.78
C PRO A 193 -0.99 -19.43 -1.03
N ALA A 194 -1.25 -19.83 -2.27
CA ALA A 194 -2.39 -20.66 -2.64
C ALA A 194 -2.44 -22.02 -1.92
N ALA A 195 -1.31 -22.54 -1.41
CA ALA A 195 -1.25 -23.80 -0.67
C ALA A 195 -1.40 -23.61 0.85
N VAL A 196 -1.24 -22.39 1.37
CA VAL A 196 -1.20 -22.14 2.81
C VAL A 196 -2.58 -22.20 3.44
N ARG A 197 -2.69 -22.93 4.57
CA ARG A 197 -3.84 -23.02 5.48
C ARG A 197 -3.35 -23.06 6.92
N THR A 198 -4.24 -22.73 7.86
CA THR A 198 -3.94 -22.76 9.30
C THR A 198 -4.66 -23.86 10.07
N ASP A 199 -5.49 -24.66 9.40
CA ASP A 199 -6.25 -25.75 10.01
C ASP A 199 -5.61 -27.14 9.80
N ALA A 200 -6.24 -28.20 10.32
CA ALA A 200 -5.74 -29.57 10.23
C ALA A 200 -5.55 -30.09 8.78
N TYR A 201 -6.19 -29.49 7.81
CA TYR A 201 -6.07 -29.85 6.40
C TYR A 201 -4.81 -29.28 5.73
N ALA A 202 -4.02 -28.46 6.42
CA ALA A 202 -2.73 -27.97 5.94
C ALA A 202 -1.82 -29.11 5.43
N ALA A 203 -1.84 -30.27 6.12
CA ALA A 203 -1.07 -31.43 5.70
C ALA A 203 -1.38 -31.89 4.26
N TRP A 204 -2.64 -31.77 3.83
CA TRP A 204 -3.05 -32.17 2.48
C TRP A 204 -2.64 -31.14 1.42
N THR A 205 -2.83 -29.85 1.70
CA THR A 205 -2.48 -28.80 0.75
C THR A 205 -0.98 -28.64 0.59
N LEU A 206 -0.20 -28.92 1.65
CA LEU A 206 1.25 -28.82 1.68
C LEU A 206 1.96 -30.09 1.19
N ALA A 207 1.28 -31.26 1.15
CA ALA A 207 1.89 -32.57 0.86
C ALA A 207 2.76 -32.57 -0.41
N ARG A 208 2.30 -31.92 -1.48
CA ARG A 208 3.04 -31.84 -2.75
C ARG A 208 4.30 -30.96 -2.69
N PHE A 209 4.40 -30.08 -1.70
CA PHE A 209 5.53 -29.17 -1.52
C PHE A 209 6.57 -29.70 -0.53
N ILE A 210 6.28 -30.83 0.16
CA ILE A 210 7.17 -31.43 1.15
C ILE A 210 8.61 -31.61 0.63
N PRO A 211 8.86 -32.13 -0.59
CA PRO A 211 10.22 -32.27 -1.09
C PRO A 211 10.97 -30.94 -1.17
N GLY A 212 10.32 -29.89 -1.70
CA GLY A 212 10.89 -28.53 -1.76
C GLY A 212 11.12 -27.93 -0.37
N LEU A 213 10.20 -28.14 0.57
CA LEU A 213 10.36 -27.69 1.96
C LEU A 213 11.53 -28.37 2.65
N PHE A 214 11.73 -29.68 2.43
CA PHE A 214 12.91 -30.39 2.94
C PHE A 214 14.22 -29.83 2.36
N GLN A 215 14.25 -29.55 1.07
CA GLN A 215 15.40 -28.90 0.43
C GLN A 215 15.66 -27.50 0.98
N SER A 216 14.61 -26.80 1.42
CA SER A 216 14.67 -25.46 1.98
C SER A 216 15.10 -25.41 3.47
N MET A 217 15.13 -26.56 4.16
CA MET A 217 15.47 -26.63 5.60
C MET A 217 16.80 -25.96 5.96
N PRO A 218 17.90 -26.10 5.17
CA PRO A 218 19.16 -25.40 5.47
C PRO A 218 19.04 -23.88 5.42
N SER A 219 18.11 -23.35 4.61
CA SER A 219 17.88 -21.90 4.44
C SER A 219 16.86 -21.32 5.44
N LEU A 220 16.20 -22.17 6.26
CA LEU A 220 15.10 -21.74 7.13
C LEU A 220 15.51 -20.61 8.08
N ASN A 221 16.70 -20.70 8.65
CA ASN A 221 17.21 -19.69 9.56
C ASN A 221 17.45 -18.35 8.84
N ALA A 222 17.98 -18.41 7.61
CA ALA A 222 18.20 -17.24 6.77
C ALA A 222 16.88 -16.60 6.28
N ILE A 223 15.85 -17.42 6.01
CA ILE A 223 14.51 -16.96 5.65
C ILE A 223 13.89 -16.13 6.77
N LEU A 224 14.06 -16.56 8.03
CA LEU A 224 13.39 -15.99 9.21
C LEU A 224 14.23 -14.92 9.92
N SER A 225 15.49 -14.73 9.55
CA SER A 225 16.36 -13.70 10.13
C SER A 225 16.31 -12.39 9.31
N ASP A 226 16.87 -11.33 9.89
CA ASP A 226 17.16 -10.11 9.16
C ASP A 226 18.21 -10.38 8.06
N TYR A 227 18.11 -9.61 7.00
CA TYR A 227 18.97 -9.80 5.84
C TYR A 227 20.40 -9.33 6.07
N GLU A 228 20.63 -8.36 6.99
CA GLU A 228 21.98 -7.95 7.38
C GLU A 228 22.76 -9.13 7.97
N SER A 229 22.11 -9.93 8.85
CA SER A 229 22.72 -11.15 9.41
C SER A 229 23.09 -12.17 8.33
N PHE A 230 22.34 -12.23 7.22
CA PHE A 230 22.69 -13.07 6.08
C PHE A 230 23.92 -12.54 5.34
N LEU A 231 24.02 -11.23 5.11
CA LEU A 231 25.18 -10.59 4.49
C LEU A 231 26.44 -10.81 5.31
N ASP A 232 26.34 -10.61 6.65
CA ASP A 232 27.47 -10.81 7.58
C ASP A 232 27.95 -12.26 7.60
N LYS A 233 27.05 -13.22 7.71
CA LYS A 233 27.35 -14.65 7.72
C LYS A 233 28.06 -15.12 6.44
N ASN A 234 27.83 -14.45 5.32
CA ASN A 234 28.42 -14.77 4.04
C ASN A 234 29.59 -13.85 3.68
N ASP A 235 30.13 -13.07 4.62
CA ASP A 235 31.27 -12.16 4.43
C ASP A 235 31.11 -11.28 3.17
N ILE A 236 29.95 -10.64 3.01
CA ILE A 236 29.71 -9.61 2.01
C ILE A 236 30.17 -8.29 2.61
N ASN A 237 31.31 -7.77 2.21
CA ASN A 237 32.01 -6.65 2.86
C ASN A 237 32.05 -5.37 2.02
N SER A 238 31.92 -5.47 0.70
CA SER A 238 31.88 -4.32 -0.18
C SER A 238 30.81 -3.32 0.26
N LYS A 239 31.25 -2.08 0.57
CA LYS A 239 30.33 -1.01 1.01
C LYS A 239 29.25 -0.80 -0.04
N PHE A 240 29.62 -0.72 -1.33
CA PHE A 240 28.64 -0.50 -2.39
C PHE A 240 27.60 -1.63 -2.45
N ILE A 241 28.02 -2.90 -2.37
CA ILE A 241 27.06 -4.02 -2.41
C ILE A 241 26.11 -3.98 -1.21
N ARG A 242 26.58 -3.63 -0.03
CA ARG A 242 25.71 -3.45 1.16
C ARG A 242 24.73 -2.30 0.99
N ASP A 243 25.19 -1.14 0.53
CA ASP A 243 24.34 0.03 0.26
C ASP A 243 23.31 -0.28 -0.84
N TYR A 244 23.70 -1.01 -1.87
CA TYR A 244 22.80 -1.46 -2.93
C TYR A 244 21.75 -2.47 -2.41
N MET A 245 22.14 -3.37 -1.52
CA MET A 245 21.19 -4.29 -0.89
C MET A 245 20.25 -3.56 0.07
N ASP A 246 20.72 -2.55 0.79
CA ASP A 246 19.85 -1.66 1.58
C ASP A 246 18.85 -0.91 0.70
N LEU A 247 19.29 -0.45 -0.49
CA LEU A 247 18.38 0.14 -1.48
C LEU A 247 17.28 -0.85 -1.90
N LEU A 248 17.64 -2.07 -2.28
CA LEU A 248 16.66 -3.08 -2.71
C LEU A 248 15.71 -3.48 -1.57
N CYS A 249 16.22 -3.63 -0.35
CA CYS A 249 15.41 -3.87 0.84
C CYS A 249 14.40 -2.73 1.07
N PHE A 250 14.88 -1.50 0.98
CA PHE A 250 14.06 -0.32 1.22
C PHE A 250 12.95 -0.14 0.16
N LEU A 251 13.25 -0.42 -1.11
CA LEU A 251 12.26 -0.42 -2.18
C LEU A 251 11.17 -1.50 -2.00
N LEU A 252 11.55 -2.63 -1.40
CA LEU A 252 10.66 -3.77 -1.22
C LEU A 252 9.80 -3.64 0.05
N SER A 253 10.41 -3.35 1.18
CA SER A 253 9.78 -3.44 2.51
C SER A 253 9.60 -2.08 3.21
N GLY A 254 10.29 -1.03 2.74
CA GLY A 254 10.38 0.26 3.43
C GLY A 254 11.38 0.28 4.58
N GLY A 255 12.18 -0.79 4.75
CA GLY A 255 13.27 -0.91 5.71
C GLY A 255 14.59 -1.27 5.03
N THR A 256 15.73 -1.01 5.68
CA THR A 256 17.04 -1.48 5.22
C THR A 256 17.21 -2.99 5.47
N SER A 257 18.35 -3.56 5.14
CA SER A 257 18.69 -4.98 5.41
C SER A 257 18.51 -5.38 6.88
N LYS A 258 18.61 -4.43 7.81
CA LYS A 258 18.38 -4.62 9.25
C LYS A 258 16.92 -4.87 9.62
N ALA A 259 16.00 -4.39 8.81
CA ALA A 259 14.57 -4.45 9.06
C ALA A 259 13.81 -5.32 8.05
N THR A 260 14.50 -5.86 7.05
CA THR A 260 13.91 -6.71 6.00
C THR A 260 14.26 -8.17 6.25
N MET A 261 13.28 -9.05 6.13
CA MET A 261 13.49 -10.50 6.30
C MET A 261 14.19 -11.10 5.09
N GLY A 262 15.02 -12.12 5.32
CA GLY A 262 15.64 -12.89 4.25
C GLY A 262 14.64 -13.50 3.28
N ALA A 263 13.44 -13.88 3.74
CA ALA A 263 12.35 -14.37 2.88
C ALA A 263 11.93 -13.35 1.82
N GLU A 264 11.82 -12.07 2.16
CA GLU A 264 11.37 -11.01 1.25
C GLU A 264 12.39 -10.76 0.15
N ILE A 265 13.67 -10.64 0.52
CA ILE A 265 14.76 -10.49 -0.45
C ILE A 265 14.98 -11.77 -1.25
N GLY A 266 14.86 -12.95 -0.64
CA GLY A 266 14.91 -14.21 -1.36
C GLY A 266 13.83 -14.31 -2.45
N TYR A 267 12.62 -13.89 -2.15
CA TYR A 267 11.53 -13.82 -3.12
C TYR A 267 11.85 -12.85 -4.27
N MET A 268 12.37 -11.65 -3.95
CA MET A 268 12.78 -10.67 -4.97
C MET A 268 13.91 -11.23 -5.86
N PHE A 269 14.89 -11.93 -5.29
CA PHE A 269 15.96 -12.56 -6.08
C PHE A 269 15.43 -13.63 -7.04
N ALA A 270 14.44 -14.42 -6.61
CA ALA A 270 13.76 -15.37 -7.48
C ALA A 270 13.05 -14.70 -8.66
N ASP A 271 12.51 -13.50 -8.45
CA ASP A 271 11.79 -12.76 -9.48
C ASP A 271 12.70 -11.92 -10.40
N TRP A 272 13.77 -11.30 -9.87
CA TRP A 272 14.57 -10.32 -10.61
C TRP A 272 15.88 -10.88 -11.16
N TYR A 273 16.50 -11.82 -10.42
CA TYR A 273 17.83 -12.34 -10.77
C TYR A 273 17.81 -13.79 -11.26
N ALA A 274 16.62 -14.39 -11.40
CA ALA A 274 16.47 -15.63 -12.13
C ALA A 274 16.77 -15.42 -13.63
N PRO A 275 17.32 -16.42 -14.32
CA PRO A 275 17.56 -16.34 -15.77
C PRO A 275 16.27 -15.99 -16.54
N ASN A 276 16.35 -15.00 -17.44
CA ASN A 276 15.23 -14.51 -18.25
C ASN A 276 14.10 -13.84 -17.46
N ALA A 277 14.32 -13.47 -16.20
CA ALA A 277 13.41 -12.63 -15.46
C ALA A 277 13.17 -11.30 -16.20
N ALA A 278 12.00 -10.74 -16.04
CA ALA A 278 11.63 -9.46 -16.64
C ALA A 278 10.69 -8.69 -15.75
N LEU A 279 10.83 -7.38 -15.77
CA LEU A 279 9.84 -6.46 -15.26
C LEU A 279 8.64 -6.46 -16.23
N GLU A 280 7.49 -6.12 -15.70
CA GLU A 280 6.24 -6.08 -16.45
C GLU A 280 5.54 -4.75 -16.20
N PHE A 281 4.87 -4.21 -17.19
CA PHE A 281 4.01 -3.05 -17.03
C PHE A 281 2.61 -3.37 -17.57
N PRO A 282 1.56 -3.30 -16.74
CA PRO A 282 0.19 -3.52 -17.19
C PRO A 282 -0.19 -2.50 -18.26
N ILE A 283 -0.75 -2.95 -19.37
CA ILE A 283 -1.29 -2.04 -20.41
C ILE A 283 -2.52 -1.33 -19.81
N GLY A 284 -2.44 -0.01 -19.71
CA GLY A 284 -3.40 0.82 -18.99
C GLY A 284 -3.06 1.09 -17.53
N GLY A 285 -1.82 0.72 -17.09
CA GLY A 285 -1.33 1.03 -15.74
C GLY A 285 -1.92 0.17 -14.63
N SER A 286 -1.78 0.64 -13.39
CA SER A 286 -2.27 -0.04 -12.19
C SER A 286 -3.79 -0.20 -12.17
N GLY A 287 -4.52 0.70 -12.85
CA GLY A 287 -5.96 0.61 -12.98
C GLY A 287 -6.40 -0.65 -13.72
N ALA A 288 -5.70 -1.07 -14.76
CA ALA A 288 -5.99 -2.30 -15.48
C ALA A 288 -5.90 -3.54 -14.57
N LEU A 289 -4.95 -3.55 -13.65
CA LEU A 289 -4.82 -4.59 -12.62
C LEU A 289 -6.01 -4.59 -11.66
N VAL A 290 -6.40 -3.42 -11.16
CA VAL A 290 -7.57 -3.26 -10.27
C VAL A 290 -8.84 -3.71 -10.99
N ASP A 291 -9.00 -3.33 -12.24
CA ASP A 291 -10.16 -3.70 -13.07
C ASP A 291 -10.26 -5.21 -13.29
N CYS A 292 -9.13 -5.93 -13.44
CA CYS A 292 -9.13 -7.40 -13.48
C CYS A 292 -9.69 -8.01 -12.19
N LEU A 293 -9.28 -7.50 -11.02
CA LEU A 293 -9.79 -7.99 -9.74
C LEU A 293 -11.28 -7.67 -9.56
N VAL A 294 -11.71 -6.47 -9.94
CA VAL A 294 -13.13 -6.06 -9.86
C VAL A 294 -13.98 -6.91 -10.79
N ARG A 295 -13.59 -7.06 -12.07
CA ARG A 295 -14.31 -7.91 -13.02
C ARG A 295 -14.40 -9.35 -12.56
N GLY A 296 -13.29 -9.91 -12.04
CA GLY A 296 -13.30 -11.26 -11.49
C GLY A 296 -14.22 -11.38 -10.29
N PHE A 297 -14.24 -10.39 -9.40
CA PHE A 297 -15.15 -10.35 -8.26
C PHE A 297 -16.62 -10.32 -8.69
N GLU A 298 -16.99 -9.40 -9.58
CA GLU A 298 -18.36 -9.23 -10.07
C GLU A 298 -18.84 -10.42 -10.93
N LYS A 299 -17.94 -10.97 -11.74
CA LYS A 299 -18.19 -12.16 -12.58
C LYS A 299 -18.67 -13.38 -11.77
N TYR A 300 -18.20 -13.51 -10.55
CA TYR A 300 -18.61 -14.57 -9.63
C TYR A 300 -19.69 -14.12 -8.62
N GLY A 301 -20.42 -13.03 -8.93
CA GLY A 301 -21.58 -12.57 -8.16
C GLY A 301 -21.21 -11.72 -6.93
N GLY A 302 -20.00 -11.17 -6.88
CA GLY A 302 -19.59 -10.23 -5.84
C GLY A 302 -20.29 -8.88 -5.95
N ASP A 303 -20.53 -8.23 -4.82
CA ASP A 303 -21.20 -6.93 -4.68
C ASP A 303 -20.18 -5.88 -4.22
N LEU A 304 -19.67 -5.04 -5.16
CA LEU A 304 -18.77 -3.93 -4.86
C LEU A 304 -19.56 -2.63 -4.67
N ARG A 305 -19.44 -2.03 -3.49
CA ARG A 305 -20.13 -0.78 -3.13
C ARG A 305 -19.13 0.34 -2.89
N LEU A 306 -18.87 1.13 -3.92
CA LEU A 306 -18.08 2.35 -3.82
C LEU A 306 -18.84 3.47 -3.09
N ARG A 307 -18.13 4.52 -2.63
CA ARG A 307 -18.70 5.66 -1.88
C ARG A 307 -19.52 5.23 -0.66
N THR A 308 -19.19 4.07 -0.10
CA THR A 308 -19.87 3.45 1.05
C THR A 308 -18.85 3.30 2.18
N HIS A 309 -18.98 4.14 3.19
CA HIS A 309 -18.08 4.19 4.34
C HIS A 309 -18.52 3.21 5.43
N CYS A 310 -17.59 2.41 5.94
CA CYS A 310 -17.79 1.64 7.16
C CYS A 310 -17.63 2.58 8.37
N GLU A 311 -18.67 2.72 9.19
CA GLU A 311 -18.62 3.54 10.41
C GLU A 311 -18.27 2.71 11.65
N GLU A 312 -18.61 1.40 11.64
CA GLU A 312 -18.49 0.54 12.81
C GLU A 312 -18.48 -0.94 12.42
N ILE A 313 -17.73 -1.75 13.15
CA ILE A 313 -17.80 -3.21 13.13
C ILE A 313 -18.71 -3.66 14.27
N LEU A 314 -19.78 -4.37 13.93
CA LEU A 314 -20.74 -4.90 14.91
C LEU A 314 -20.17 -6.14 15.58
N VAL A 315 -20.16 -6.13 16.90
CA VAL A 315 -19.70 -7.24 17.73
C VAL A 315 -20.83 -7.68 18.64
N GLU A 316 -21.12 -8.98 18.65
CA GLU A 316 -22.15 -9.57 19.48
C GLU A 316 -21.54 -10.64 20.40
N LYS A 317 -22.13 -10.78 21.58
CA LYS A 317 -21.80 -11.82 22.54
C LYS A 317 -23.07 -12.57 22.91
N LYS A 318 -23.10 -13.86 22.65
CA LYS A 318 -24.14 -14.74 23.16
C LYS A 318 -23.73 -15.26 24.52
N ASP A 319 -24.73 -15.57 25.35
CA ASP A 319 -24.50 -16.09 26.70
C ASP A 319 -23.64 -17.36 26.69
N GLY A 320 -22.49 -17.28 27.35
CA GLY A 320 -21.52 -18.39 27.42
C GLY A 320 -20.59 -18.57 26.20
N GLU A 321 -20.73 -17.73 25.17
CA GLU A 321 -19.88 -17.78 23.96
C GLU A 321 -18.83 -16.66 23.95
N GLU A 322 -17.84 -16.81 23.09
CA GLU A 322 -16.88 -15.76 22.77
C GLU A 322 -17.58 -14.66 21.95
N GLU A 323 -17.05 -13.45 22.04
CA GLU A 323 -17.50 -12.34 21.23
C GLU A 323 -17.11 -12.54 19.76
N GLU A 324 -18.03 -12.22 18.86
CA GLU A 324 -17.82 -12.40 17.42
C GLU A 324 -18.23 -11.17 16.62
N ALA A 325 -17.50 -10.89 15.54
CA ALA A 325 -17.88 -9.91 14.55
C ALA A 325 -19.07 -10.46 13.73
N THR A 326 -20.17 -9.71 13.66
CA THR A 326 -21.43 -10.15 13.02
C THR A 326 -21.82 -9.31 11.82
N GLY A 327 -21.09 -8.23 11.54
CA GLY A 327 -21.37 -7.33 10.42
C GLY A 327 -20.74 -5.95 10.59
N ILE A 328 -21.23 -5.01 9.80
CA ILE A 328 -20.78 -3.62 9.83
C ILE A 328 -21.98 -2.65 9.69
N VAL A 329 -21.80 -1.44 10.22
CA VAL A 329 -22.63 -0.28 9.90
C VAL A 329 -21.98 0.51 8.79
N THR A 330 -22.73 0.75 7.73
CA THR A 330 -22.25 1.56 6.59
C THR A 330 -22.99 2.88 6.48
N LYS A 331 -22.35 3.85 5.85
CA LYS A 331 -22.92 5.15 5.51
C LYS A 331 -22.51 5.57 4.11
N THR A 332 -23.49 5.85 3.28
CA THR A 332 -23.30 6.40 1.94
C THR A 332 -23.09 7.91 1.97
N ARG A 333 -22.66 8.51 0.85
CA ARG A 333 -22.37 9.95 0.77
C ARG A 333 -23.61 10.83 1.02
N ASP A 334 -24.81 10.35 0.71
CA ASP A 334 -26.10 11.00 0.99
C ASP A 334 -26.57 10.84 2.44
N GLY A 335 -25.75 10.19 3.28
CA GLY A 335 -25.98 10.06 4.71
C GLY A 335 -26.83 8.84 5.11
N LYS A 336 -27.32 8.04 4.16
CA LYS A 336 -28.08 6.82 4.47
C LYS A 336 -27.19 5.79 5.15
N LYS A 337 -27.70 5.20 6.21
CA LYS A 337 -27.05 4.12 6.95
C LYS A 337 -27.72 2.79 6.67
N LYS A 338 -26.91 1.73 6.58
CA LYS A 338 -27.35 0.35 6.44
C LYS A 338 -26.49 -0.57 7.32
N ILE A 339 -27.09 -1.66 7.76
CA ILE A 339 -26.38 -2.77 8.41
C ILE A 339 -26.12 -3.84 7.35
N LEU A 340 -24.86 -4.24 7.22
CA LEU A 340 -24.46 -5.39 6.42
C LEU A 340 -24.03 -6.51 7.38
N ARG A 341 -24.87 -7.57 7.47
CA ARG A 341 -24.58 -8.76 8.30
C ARG A 341 -23.66 -9.72 7.58
N ALA A 342 -22.73 -10.28 8.32
CA ALA A 342 -21.79 -11.31 7.86
C ALA A 342 -22.08 -12.63 8.59
N ARG A 343 -22.49 -13.67 7.86
CA ARG A 343 -22.76 -14.99 8.45
C ARG A 343 -21.49 -15.75 8.85
N LYS A 344 -20.36 -15.51 8.15
CA LYS A 344 -19.11 -16.24 8.36
C LYS A 344 -18.02 -15.34 8.92
N ALA A 345 -17.78 -14.17 8.29
CA ALA A 345 -16.72 -13.27 8.73
C ALA A 345 -16.90 -11.84 8.19
N VAL A 346 -16.35 -10.89 8.94
CA VAL A 346 -15.96 -9.57 8.48
C VAL A 346 -14.48 -9.61 8.16
N ILE A 347 -14.07 -9.13 6.98
CA ILE A 347 -12.67 -8.97 6.60
C ILE A 347 -12.35 -7.49 6.57
N SER A 348 -11.37 -7.04 7.35
CA SER A 348 -10.90 -5.66 7.29
C SER A 348 -9.61 -5.56 6.47
N ASN A 349 -9.67 -4.73 5.42
CA ASN A 349 -8.52 -4.27 4.65
C ASN A 349 -8.17 -2.81 4.98
N ALA A 350 -8.72 -2.27 6.04
CA ALA A 350 -8.23 -1.06 6.68
C ALA A 350 -6.94 -1.39 7.47
N THR A 351 -6.20 -0.36 7.87
CA THR A 351 -5.06 -0.62 8.75
C THR A 351 -5.52 -1.23 10.07
N ILE A 352 -4.61 -1.88 10.78
CA ILE A 352 -4.93 -2.46 12.11
C ILE A 352 -5.46 -1.40 13.08
N TRP A 353 -4.88 -0.19 13.05
CA TRP A 353 -5.30 0.94 13.89
C TRP A 353 -6.66 1.51 13.51
N ASP A 354 -6.95 1.61 12.20
CA ASP A 354 -8.27 2.05 11.73
C ASP A 354 -9.32 0.98 11.99
N THR A 355 -8.97 -0.31 11.84
CA THR A 355 -9.84 -1.43 12.21
C THR A 355 -10.18 -1.39 13.70
N GLU A 356 -9.20 -1.11 14.56
CA GLU A 356 -9.37 -0.92 15.99
C GLU A 356 -10.33 0.25 16.31
N ALA A 357 -10.19 1.35 15.55
CA ALA A 357 -11.07 2.50 15.70
C ALA A 357 -12.53 2.21 15.26
N LEU A 358 -12.75 1.22 14.38
CA LEU A 358 -14.08 0.78 13.98
C LEU A 358 -14.78 -0.09 15.03
N LEU A 359 -14.07 -0.57 16.05
CA LEU A 359 -14.60 -1.33 17.18
C LEU A 359 -15.02 -0.37 18.33
N ARG A 360 -15.94 0.56 18.06
CA ARG A 360 -16.25 1.72 18.92
C ARG A 360 -16.77 1.40 20.32
N ASP A 361 -17.69 0.47 20.42
CA ASP A 361 -18.37 0.12 21.68
C ASP A 361 -17.73 -1.05 22.44
N CYS A 362 -16.51 -1.41 22.04
CA CYS A 362 -15.80 -2.53 22.63
C CYS A 362 -14.95 -2.10 23.83
N ALA A 363 -14.88 -2.93 24.86
CA ALA A 363 -13.99 -2.72 25.99
C ALA A 363 -12.54 -2.55 25.53
N GLU A 364 -11.76 -1.72 26.24
CA GLU A 364 -10.38 -1.36 25.86
C GLU A 364 -9.49 -2.58 25.60
N GLY A 365 -9.67 -3.66 26.33
CA GLY A 365 -8.99 -4.94 26.10
C GLY A 365 -9.24 -5.60 24.73
N ARG A 366 -10.33 -5.25 24.01
CA ARG A 366 -10.62 -5.78 22.66
C ARG A 366 -9.86 -5.03 21.57
N ARG A 367 -9.71 -3.72 21.72
CA ARG A 367 -8.90 -2.90 20.82
C ARG A 367 -7.45 -3.38 20.86
N GLN A 368 -6.96 -3.65 22.05
CA GLN A 368 -5.64 -4.23 22.27
C GLN A 368 -5.52 -5.62 21.62
N SER A 369 -6.55 -6.46 21.65
CA SER A 369 -6.52 -7.81 21.08
C SER A 369 -6.37 -7.83 19.55
N VAL A 370 -6.95 -6.86 18.83
CA VAL A 370 -6.77 -6.72 17.36
C VAL A 370 -5.34 -6.30 17.05
N ARG A 371 -4.77 -5.39 17.85
CA ARG A 371 -3.38 -4.94 17.75
C ARG A 371 -2.42 -6.09 18.03
N GLU A 372 -2.65 -6.84 19.10
CA GLU A 372 -1.84 -8.00 19.50
C GLU A 372 -1.84 -9.13 18.46
N ALA A 373 -2.97 -9.42 17.84
CA ALA A 373 -3.04 -10.43 16.79
C ALA A 373 -2.34 -9.99 15.49
N SER A 374 -2.08 -8.70 15.35
CA SER A 374 -1.47 -8.11 14.16
C SER A 374 0.02 -7.89 14.31
N SER A 375 0.51 -7.74 15.56
CA SER A 375 1.93 -7.67 15.82
C SER A 375 2.54 -9.07 15.67
N THR A 376 3.77 -9.14 15.18
CA THR A 376 4.62 -10.29 15.38
C THR A 376 4.86 -10.39 16.88
N THR A 377 3.95 -11.05 17.59
CA THR A 377 3.93 -11.07 19.03
C THR A 377 5.17 -11.79 19.55
N ARG A 378 6.15 -11.03 20.03
CA ARG A 378 7.10 -11.56 21.00
C ARG A 378 6.38 -11.69 22.34
N THR A 379 6.00 -12.89 22.69
CA THR A 379 5.73 -13.21 24.08
C THR A 379 7.08 -13.37 24.77
N THR A 380 7.42 -12.42 25.64
CA THR A 380 8.56 -12.62 26.55
C THR A 380 8.30 -13.85 27.41
N LYS A 381 9.33 -14.53 27.91
CA LYS A 381 9.22 -15.66 28.86
C LYS A 381 8.34 -15.34 30.08
N SER A 382 8.03 -14.06 30.32
CA SER A 382 7.14 -13.57 31.38
C SER A 382 5.70 -13.34 30.94
N GLY A 383 5.34 -13.64 29.67
CA GLY A 383 3.98 -13.46 29.15
C GLY A 383 3.58 -12.00 28.85
N LYS A 384 4.52 -11.07 28.85
CA LYS A 384 4.27 -9.66 28.56
C LYS A 384 4.42 -9.43 27.05
N ILE A 385 3.37 -8.94 26.41
CA ILE A 385 3.35 -8.49 25.03
C ILE A 385 4.03 -7.13 24.99
N VAL A 386 5.04 -6.98 24.14
CA VAL A 386 5.78 -5.72 24.00
C VAL A 386 5.30 -5.05 22.71
N ASP A 387 4.41 -4.09 22.87
CA ASP A 387 3.75 -3.34 21.78
C ASP A 387 4.59 -2.13 21.30
N ASP A 388 5.61 -1.73 22.06
CA ASP A 388 6.39 -0.50 21.85
C ASP A 388 7.46 -0.61 20.76
N ASP A 389 7.44 -1.69 19.99
CA ASP A 389 8.58 -2.17 19.23
C ASP A 389 8.41 -2.10 17.71
N VAL A 390 7.29 -1.59 17.19
CA VAL A 390 7.03 -1.48 15.77
C VAL A 390 7.37 -0.08 15.28
N GLU A 391 8.39 0.05 14.44
CA GLU A 391 8.69 1.29 13.75
C GLU A 391 7.79 1.41 12.50
N PHE A 392 7.13 2.56 12.36
CA PHE A 392 6.35 2.88 11.18
C PHE A 392 7.26 3.31 10.04
N CYS A 393 6.98 2.82 8.84
CA CYS A 393 7.53 3.40 7.64
C CYS A 393 7.15 4.89 7.55
N GLN A 394 8.10 5.74 7.22
CA GLN A 394 7.85 7.17 6.99
C GLN A 394 6.89 7.35 5.80
N SER A 395 6.44 8.56 5.58
CA SER A 395 5.49 8.86 4.52
C SER A 395 6.17 9.14 3.18
N PHE A 396 5.38 9.59 2.23
CA PHE A 396 5.78 9.83 0.85
C PHE A 396 5.46 11.26 0.43
N MET A 397 6.32 11.82 -0.42
CA MET A 397 5.95 12.91 -1.33
C MET A 397 5.73 12.32 -2.72
N HIS A 398 4.75 12.82 -3.44
CA HIS A 398 4.50 12.44 -4.83
C HIS A 398 4.46 13.67 -5.73
N LEU A 399 4.98 13.53 -6.94
CA LEU A 399 4.85 14.49 -8.02
C LEU A 399 4.30 13.77 -9.25
N HIS A 400 3.13 14.19 -9.70
CA HIS A 400 2.52 13.72 -10.94
C HIS A 400 2.54 14.85 -11.96
N LEU A 401 3.13 14.59 -13.12
CA LEU A 401 3.24 15.54 -14.22
C LEU A 401 2.65 14.96 -15.49
N GLY A 402 1.88 15.78 -16.20
CA GLY A 402 1.61 15.62 -17.62
C GLY A 402 2.37 16.69 -18.37
N ILE A 403 3.32 16.32 -19.23
CA ILE A 403 4.23 17.26 -19.87
C ILE A 403 4.20 17.19 -21.40
N ASP A 404 4.48 18.33 -22.05
CA ASP A 404 4.85 18.37 -23.46
C ASP A 404 6.23 17.71 -23.68
N ALA A 405 6.27 16.71 -24.57
CA ALA A 405 7.49 15.97 -24.91
C ALA A 405 8.27 16.56 -26.10
N ALA A 406 7.84 17.68 -26.68
CA ALA A 406 8.52 18.31 -27.79
C ALA A 406 9.99 18.61 -27.46
N ASN A 407 10.90 18.21 -28.33
CA ASN A 407 12.36 18.36 -28.18
C ASN A 407 12.96 17.62 -26.97
N LEU A 408 12.24 16.72 -26.32
CA LEU A 408 12.83 15.75 -25.41
C LEU A 408 13.49 14.61 -26.21
N PRO A 409 14.38 13.82 -25.58
CA PRO A 409 14.90 12.60 -26.21
C PRO A 409 13.75 11.68 -26.64
N ALA A 410 13.95 10.97 -27.74
CA ALA A 410 12.94 10.01 -28.21
C ALA A 410 12.62 8.96 -27.14
N ALA A 411 11.36 8.57 -27.03
CA ALA A 411 10.89 7.65 -25.99
C ALA A 411 11.72 6.35 -25.92
N GLU A 412 12.18 5.86 -27.07
CA GLU A 412 13.00 4.65 -27.19
C GLU A 412 14.38 4.78 -26.55
N THR A 413 14.83 6.01 -26.31
CA THR A 413 16.14 6.31 -25.69
C THR A 413 16.04 6.64 -24.20
N LEU A 414 14.82 6.67 -23.67
CA LEU A 414 14.54 6.90 -22.26
C LEU A 414 14.20 5.58 -21.57
N GLU A 415 14.60 5.45 -20.31
CA GLU A 415 14.14 4.35 -19.48
C GLU A 415 12.81 4.71 -18.80
N MET A 416 11.98 3.70 -18.58
CA MET A 416 10.70 3.90 -17.91
C MET A 416 10.89 4.18 -16.42
N HIS A 417 11.84 3.49 -15.78
CA HIS A 417 12.09 3.61 -14.36
C HIS A 417 13.48 4.14 -14.07
N HIS A 418 13.52 5.08 -13.13
CA HIS A 418 14.76 5.66 -12.63
C HIS A 418 14.75 5.61 -11.11
N VAL A 419 15.91 5.31 -10.54
CA VAL A 419 16.20 5.42 -9.12
C VAL A 419 17.30 6.43 -8.93
N TRP A 420 17.05 7.42 -8.09
CA TRP A 420 18.03 8.43 -7.73
C TRP A 420 18.37 8.30 -6.24
N VAL A 421 19.67 8.20 -5.92
CA VAL A 421 20.19 8.22 -4.55
C VAL A 421 21.09 9.44 -4.43
N GLY A 422 20.87 10.26 -3.41
CA GLY A 422 21.60 11.51 -3.21
C GLY A 422 22.99 11.31 -2.60
N ASP A 423 23.10 10.46 -1.58
CA ASP A 423 24.31 10.29 -0.79
C ASP A 423 24.25 8.95 -0.03
N TRP A 424 25.15 8.01 -0.33
CA TRP A 424 25.19 6.71 0.33
C TRP A 424 25.50 6.79 1.84
N ASP A 425 26.33 7.77 2.25
CA ASP A 425 26.74 7.88 3.65
C ASP A 425 25.60 8.33 4.59
N LYS A 426 24.53 8.91 4.02
CA LYS A 426 23.31 9.24 4.77
C LYS A 426 22.38 8.04 4.98
N GLY A 427 22.54 6.99 4.17
CA GLY A 427 21.62 5.88 4.09
C GLY A 427 20.41 6.16 3.19
N VAL A 428 19.87 5.11 2.58
CA VAL A 428 18.74 5.19 1.62
C VAL A 428 17.42 5.60 2.28
N ASP A 429 17.27 5.33 3.57
CA ASP A 429 16.13 5.66 4.42
C ASP A 429 16.18 7.10 4.96
N ALA A 430 17.30 7.81 4.76
CA ALA A 430 17.42 9.20 5.17
C ALA A 430 16.45 10.10 4.40
N GLU A 431 16.02 11.16 5.08
CA GLU A 431 15.05 12.15 4.59
C GLU A 431 15.39 12.63 3.18
N GLN A 432 14.50 12.35 2.21
CA GLN A 432 14.60 12.74 0.79
C GLN A 432 15.88 12.30 0.07
N ASN A 433 16.56 11.29 0.58
CA ASN A 433 17.81 10.80 0.01
C ASN A 433 17.61 9.77 -1.12
N LEU A 434 16.38 9.32 -1.32
CA LEU A 434 15.99 8.38 -2.38
C LEU A 434 14.73 8.87 -3.09
N VAL A 435 14.76 8.89 -4.42
CA VAL A 435 13.61 9.21 -5.27
C VAL A 435 13.46 8.17 -6.35
N LEU A 436 12.23 7.72 -6.56
CA LEU A 436 11.85 6.92 -7.71
C LEU A 436 11.14 7.80 -8.74
N VAL A 437 11.43 7.58 -10.02
CA VAL A 437 10.75 8.24 -11.15
C VAL A 437 10.27 7.17 -12.12
N SER A 438 9.02 7.27 -12.54
CA SER A 438 8.37 6.42 -13.51
C SER A 438 7.82 7.26 -14.66
N ILE A 439 8.07 6.87 -15.91
CA ILE A 439 7.58 7.53 -17.13
C ILE A 439 6.80 6.48 -17.94
N PRO A 440 5.61 6.05 -17.47
CA PRO A 440 4.92 4.89 -18.04
C PRO A 440 4.52 5.06 -19.50
N SER A 441 4.28 6.28 -19.97
CA SER A 441 3.95 6.57 -21.37
C SER A 441 5.06 6.22 -22.38
N ILE A 442 6.29 5.97 -21.91
CA ILE A 442 7.38 5.45 -22.77
C ILE A 442 7.08 4.01 -23.23
N LYS A 443 6.49 3.20 -22.37
CA LYS A 443 6.12 1.82 -22.69
C LYS A 443 4.68 1.71 -23.18
N ASP A 444 3.75 2.42 -22.54
CA ASP A 444 2.33 2.47 -22.92
C ASP A 444 1.92 3.91 -23.34
N PRO A 445 2.03 4.24 -24.63
CA PRO A 445 1.66 5.58 -25.12
C PRO A 445 0.19 5.96 -24.86
N SER A 446 -0.69 4.99 -24.57
CA SER A 446 -2.11 5.28 -24.28
C SER A 446 -2.31 6.01 -22.93
N MET A 447 -1.31 6.06 -22.08
CA MET A 447 -1.37 6.76 -20.80
C MET A 447 -1.22 8.29 -20.89
N ALA A 448 -0.83 8.82 -22.05
CA ALA A 448 -0.72 10.26 -22.29
C ALA A 448 -1.26 10.63 -23.68
N PRO A 449 -1.67 11.89 -23.91
CA PRO A 449 -1.95 12.39 -25.25
C PRO A 449 -0.73 12.28 -26.17
N GLU A 450 -0.95 12.22 -27.47
CA GLU A 450 0.11 12.17 -28.48
C GLU A 450 1.10 13.34 -28.32
N GLY A 451 2.40 13.04 -28.37
CA GLY A 451 3.48 14.01 -28.20
C GLY A 451 3.71 14.44 -26.75
N LYS A 452 3.14 13.73 -25.75
CA LYS A 452 3.25 14.05 -24.33
C LYS A 452 3.71 12.86 -23.51
N HIS A 453 4.20 13.14 -22.31
CA HIS A 453 4.52 12.12 -21.31
C HIS A 453 3.76 12.33 -20.01
N VAL A 454 3.36 11.23 -19.39
CA VAL A 454 2.93 11.18 -17.99
C VAL A 454 4.10 10.72 -17.13
N ILE A 455 4.33 11.40 -16.00
CA ILE A 455 5.45 11.11 -15.10
C ILE A 455 4.93 11.05 -13.68
N HIS A 456 5.43 10.06 -12.93
CA HIS A 456 5.23 9.93 -11.50
C HIS A 456 6.58 9.83 -10.81
N ALA A 457 6.88 10.77 -9.92
CA ALA A 457 8.06 10.74 -9.06
C ALA A 457 7.64 10.73 -7.58
N TYR A 458 8.37 9.99 -6.74
CA TYR A 458 8.04 9.91 -5.32
C TYR A 458 9.24 9.56 -4.44
N THR A 459 9.15 9.97 -3.17
CA THR A 459 10.06 9.56 -2.11
C THR A 459 9.50 8.30 -1.44
N PRO A 460 10.11 7.12 -1.56
CA PRO A 460 9.49 5.86 -1.13
C PRO A 460 9.69 5.61 0.37
N GLY A 461 8.87 6.23 1.22
CA GLY A 461 8.93 6.00 2.67
C GLY A 461 10.05 6.74 3.40
N ASN A 462 10.55 7.84 2.84
CA ASN A 462 11.58 8.68 3.47
C ASN A 462 11.19 10.17 3.58
N GLU A 463 9.89 10.44 3.60
CA GLU A 463 9.35 11.76 3.95
C GLU A 463 8.83 11.76 5.39
N PRO A 464 9.46 12.48 6.33
CA PRO A 464 9.08 12.46 7.74
C PRO A 464 7.67 13.00 7.99
N LEU A 465 6.76 12.16 8.45
CA LEU A 465 5.40 12.54 8.81
C LEU A 465 5.37 13.64 9.88
N ALA A 466 6.35 13.65 10.79
CA ALA A 466 6.45 14.64 11.86
C ALA A 466 6.46 16.11 11.37
N ARG A 467 7.01 16.36 10.17
CA ARG A 467 7.03 17.69 9.56
C ARG A 467 5.63 18.21 9.18
N TRP A 468 4.68 17.30 8.97
CA TRP A 468 3.32 17.58 8.50
C TRP A 468 2.26 17.53 9.59
N LYS A 469 2.60 17.03 10.78
CA LYS A 469 1.65 16.70 11.85
C LYS A 469 0.75 17.86 12.29
N ASN A 470 1.28 19.08 12.31
CA ASN A 470 0.55 20.28 12.76
C ASN A 470 0.25 21.26 11.63
N VAL A 471 0.51 20.87 10.39
CA VAL A 471 0.33 21.74 9.22
C VAL A 471 -1.09 21.60 8.71
N LYS A 472 -1.84 22.71 8.77
CA LYS A 472 -3.24 22.70 8.30
C LYS A 472 -3.30 22.67 6.78
N TYR A 473 -4.06 21.73 6.25
CA TYR A 473 -4.29 21.59 4.81
C TYR A 473 -4.77 22.91 4.18
N ASN A 474 -4.20 23.30 3.04
CA ASN A 474 -4.45 24.56 2.32
C ASN A 474 -4.06 25.85 3.07
N SER A 475 -3.27 25.78 4.14
CA SER A 475 -2.66 26.98 4.74
C SER A 475 -1.48 27.49 3.89
N GLU A 476 -1.04 28.72 4.17
CA GLU A 476 0.18 29.27 3.55
C GLU A 476 1.41 28.44 3.93
N GLU A 477 1.52 28.03 5.20
CA GLU A 477 2.55 27.14 5.70
C GLU A 477 2.55 25.81 4.94
N TYR A 478 1.38 25.20 4.72
CA TYR A 478 1.24 24.00 3.92
C TYR A 478 1.75 24.19 2.50
N SER A 479 1.38 25.30 1.86
CA SER A 479 1.77 25.59 0.48
C SER A 479 3.29 25.80 0.35
N LYS A 480 3.88 26.50 1.33
CA LYS A 480 5.34 26.72 1.41
C LYS A 480 6.08 25.39 1.60
N LEU A 481 5.68 24.61 2.60
CA LEU A 481 6.31 23.31 2.90
C LEU A 481 6.17 22.34 1.71
N LYS A 482 4.98 22.28 1.11
CA LYS A 482 4.73 21.47 -0.09
C LYS A 482 5.67 21.81 -1.24
N LYS A 483 5.86 23.10 -1.52
CA LYS A 483 6.79 23.58 -2.56
C LYS A 483 8.23 23.22 -2.23
N GLU A 484 8.67 23.48 -1.01
CA GLU A 484 10.02 23.16 -0.55
C GLU A 484 10.31 21.66 -0.67
N ARG A 485 9.39 20.84 -0.13
CA ARG A 485 9.59 19.40 -0.07
C ARG A 485 9.45 18.67 -1.42
N SER A 486 8.80 19.27 -2.40
CA SER A 486 8.69 18.70 -3.75
C SER A 486 9.90 18.98 -4.64
N GLU A 487 10.80 19.87 -4.28
CA GLU A 487 11.93 20.29 -5.13
C GLU A 487 12.84 19.13 -5.54
N VAL A 488 13.13 18.21 -4.61
CA VAL A 488 13.93 17.01 -4.90
C VAL A 488 13.31 16.13 -5.98
N LEU A 489 11.98 16.07 -6.05
CA LEU A 489 11.24 15.30 -7.06
C LEU A 489 11.42 15.93 -8.45
N TYR A 490 11.36 17.26 -8.56
CA TYR A 490 11.63 17.96 -9.81
C TYR A 490 13.05 17.74 -10.30
N GLN A 491 14.03 17.79 -9.38
CA GLN A 491 15.43 17.52 -9.70
C GLN A 491 15.64 16.09 -10.22
N ALA A 492 15.01 15.10 -9.57
CA ALA A 492 15.09 13.71 -10.01
C ALA A 492 14.43 13.50 -11.39
N VAL A 493 13.26 14.11 -11.65
CA VAL A 493 12.60 14.05 -12.96
C VAL A 493 13.44 14.74 -14.04
N ALA A 494 13.97 15.92 -13.77
CA ALA A 494 14.85 16.64 -14.72
C ALA A 494 16.07 15.80 -15.11
N LYS A 495 16.66 15.08 -14.14
CA LYS A 495 17.77 14.15 -14.37
C LYS A 495 17.33 12.92 -15.17
N ALA A 496 16.14 12.38 -14.90
CA ALA A 496 15.57 11.25 -15.63
C ALA A 496 15.34 11.58 -17.12
N LEU A 497 14.98 12.82 -17.42
CA LEU A 497 14.81 13.35 -18.78
C LEU A 497 16.11 13.84 -19.42
N ASN A 498 17.24 13.16 -19.11
CA ASN A 498 18.58 13.45 -19.63
C ASN A 498 19.11 14.84 -19.24
N ASN A 499 18.90 15.24 -17.98
CA ASN A 499 19.44 16.45 -17.37
C ASN A 499 18.91 17.77 -18.00
N ILE A 500 17.63 17.83 -18.32
CA ILE A 500 16.98 19.13 -18.59
C ILE A 500 17.00 19.98 -17.30
N THR A 501 16.79 21.29 -17.42
CA THR A 501 16.68 22.13 -16.20
C THR A 501 15.30 21.98 -15.54
N VAL A 502 15.22 22.24 -14.25
CA VAL A 502 13.93 22.24 -13.52
C VAL A 502 12.98 23.32 -14.08
N GLU A 503 13.53 24.47 -14.54
CA GLU A 503 12.78 25.52 -15.19
C GLU A 503 12.16 25.04 -16.51
N ASP A 504 12.93 24.32 -17.35
CA ASP A 504 12.43 23.73 -18.57
C ASP A 504 11.33 22.69 -18.27
N LEU A 505 11.57 21.80 -17.30
CA LEU A 505 10.58 20.83 -16.86
C LEU A 505 9.24 21.49 -16.46
N ARG A 506 9.32 22.55 -15.64
CA ARG A 506 8.14 23.29 -15.19
C ARG A 506 7.42 24.00 -16.34
N SER A 507 8.16 24.52 -17.32
CA SER A 507 7.58 25.18 -18.48
C SER A 507 6.80 24.21 -19.39
N ARG A 508 7.14 22.92 -19.36
CA ARG A 508 6.49 21.84 -20.12
C ARG A 508 5.26 21.26 -19.42
N ALA A 509 5.11 21.52 -18.13
CA ALA A 509 4.05 20.92 -17.32
C ALA A 509 2.69 21.52 -17.67
N GLU A 510 1.82 20.72 -18.30
CA GLU A 510 0.41 21.03 -18.53
C GLU A 510 -0.44 20.65 -17.32
N ILE A 511 -0.06 19.56 -16.65
CA ILE A 511 -0.66 19.11 -15.39
C ILE A 511 0.44 18.93 -14.37
N GLU A 512 0.21 19.49 -13.21
CA GLU A 512 1.08 19.36 -12.04
C GLU A 512 0.23 19.05 -10.81
N MET A 513 0.54 17.94 -10.14
CA MET A 513 -0.09 17.56 -8.89
C MET A 513 0.98 17.05 -7.93
N VAL A 514 1.04 17.64 -6.73
CA VAL A 514 1.93 17.21 -5.66
C VAL A 514 1.11 16.60 -4.54
N GLY A 515 1.35 15.32 -4.25
CA GLY A 515 0.85 14.60 -3.09
C GLY A 515 1.80 14.76 -1.89
N THR A 516 1.23 14.87 -0.71
CA THR A 516 1.96 15.02 0.56
C THR A 516 1.47 13.99 1.57
N PRO A 517 2.13 13.78 2.70
CA PRO A 517 1.60 12.95 3.78
C PRO A 517 0.16 13.31 4.19
N VAL A 518 -0.19 14.60 4.17
CA VAL A 518 -1.57 15.06 4.45
C VAL A 518 -2.55 14.62 3.35
N THR A 519 -2.11 14.57 2.10
CA THR A 519 -2.91 14.05 0.98
C THR A 519 -3.22 12.58 1.18
N HIS A 520 -2.23 11.78 1.57
CA HIS A 520 -2.40 10.35 1.82
C HIS A 520 -3.34 10.06 2.98
N ALA A 521 -3.17 10.77 4.11
CA ALA A 521 -4.08 10.66 5.25
C ALA A 521 -5.54 10.92 4.85
N ARG A 522 -5.78 11.86 3.92
CA ARG A 522 -7.11 12.19 3.43
C ARG A 522 -7.68 11.14 2.49
N PHE A 523 -6.91 10.68 1.49
CA PHE A 523 -7.41 9.78 0.44
C PHE A 523 -7.45 8.32 0.89
N LEU A 524 -6.39 7.85 1.54
CA LEU A 524 -6.32 6.48 2.07
C LEU A 524 -7.02 6.34 3.42
N ARG A 525 -7.48 7.46 4.01
CA ARG A 525 -8.15 7.52 5.32
C ARG A 525 -7.35 6.86 6.43
N ARG A 526 -6.04 6.88 6.32
CA ARG A 526 -5.15 6.37 7.36
C ARG A 526 -5.05 7.38 8.50
N GLY A 527 -5.15 6.90 9.72
CA GLY A 527 -5.10 7.73 10.92
C GLY A 527 -3.79 8.53 11.04
N ASN A 528 -3.76 9.49 11.95
CA ASN A 528 -2.80 10.61 12.06
C ASN A 528 -1.30 10.26 12.18
N SER A 529 -0.90 9.00 12.11
CA SER A 529 0.48 8.59 12.37
C SER A 529 1.02 7.59 11.35
N GLN A 530 0.32 7.36 10.23
CA GLN A 530 0.66 6.28 9.32
C GLN A 530 1.19 6.84 8.01
N GLY A 531 2.26 6.21 7.51
CA GLY A 531 2.78 6.45 6.17
C GLY A 531 1.80 6.04 5.08
N THR A 532 2.17 6.23 3.84
CA THR A 532 1.38 5.81 2.66
C THR A 532 1.22 4.30 2.62
N TYR A 533 2.25 3.56 3.01
CA TYR A 533 2.19 2.15 3.32
C TYR A 533 2.07 1.97 4.83
N GLY A 534 1.22 1.04 5.26
CA GLY A 534 1.17 0.60 6.65
C GLY A 534 2.33 -0.32 7.00
N GLY A 535 3.43 -0.24 6.23
CA GLY A 535 4.64 -1.02 6.46
C GLY A 535 5.14 -0.82 7.88
N THR A 536 5.28 -1.90 8.57
CA THR A 536 5.90 -1.98 9.87
C THR A 536 7.23 -2.69 9.64
N GLY A 537 8.32 -2.16 10.18
CA GLY A 537 9.55 -2.93 10.23
C GLY A 537 9.27 -4.24 10.96
N TRP A 538 9.22 -5.35 10.23
CA TRP A 538 8.88 -6.67 10.80
C TRP A 538 9.98 -7.23 11.68
N ILE A 539 11.20 -6.73 11.53
CA ILE A 539 12.33 -7.11 12.36
C ILE A 539 12.71 -5.95 13.24
N LYS A 540 12.50 -6.14 14.52
CA LYS A 540 12.91 -5.20 15.50
C LYS A 540 14.43 -5.17 15.69
N LYS A 541 14.95 -3.95 15.85
CA LYS A 541 16.31 -3.73 16.34
C LYS A 541 16.51 -4.40 17.69
N LYS A 542 17.48 -5.30 17.76
CA LYS A 542 17.96 -5.86 19.03
C LYS A 542 18.52 -4.74 19.91
N GLU A 543 17.72 -4.21 20.82
CA GLU A 543 18.27 -3.60 22.02
C GLU A 543 18.44 -4.71 23.06
N SER A 544 19.68 -4.95 23.44
CA SER A 544 20.13 -5.92 24.45
C SER A 544 20.06 -7.42 24.11
N GLY A 545 21.18 -7.97 23.73
CA GLY A 545 21.79 -9.24 24.22
C GLY A 545 20.98 -10.54 24.39
N ASP A 546 19.71 -10.61 24.03
CA ASP A 546 18.90 -11.82 24.18
C ASP A 546 18.69 -12.53 22.83
N ASP A 547 19.42 -13.63 22.62
CA ASP A 547 19.42 -14.47 21.42
C ASP A 547 18.14 -15.34 21.26
N SER A 548 17.08 -15.05 22.00
CA SER A 548 15.87 -15.85 21.98
C SER A 548 14.93 -15.50 20.83
N ALA A 549 14.94 -16.38 19.85
CA ALA A 549 13.93 -16.65 18.83
C ALA A 549 13.45 -15.45 18.01
N ALA A 550 13.83 -15.43 16.72
CA ALA A 550 13.09 -14.71 15.69
C ALA A 550 11.60 -15.01 15.85
N ALA A 551 10.79 -13.96 15.96
CA ALA A 551 9.35 -14.13 15.97
C ALA A 551 8.94 -14.71 14.62
N VAL A 552 8.34 -15.89 14.62
CA VAL A 552 7.79 -16.47 13.38
C VAL A 552 6.62 -15.60 12.95
N PRO A 553 6.64 -15.04 11.75
CA PRO A 553 5.55 -14.19 11.28
C PRO A 553 4.23 -14.96 11.29
N VAL A 554 3.16 -14.33 11.77
CA VAL A 554 1.84 -14.93 11.77
C VAL A 554 1.27 -14.88 10.35
N THR A 555 1.27 -15.99 9.65
CA THR A 555 0.71 -16.13 8.29
C THR A 555 -0.83 -16.18 8.26
N SER A 556 -1.48 -16.26 9.42
CA SER A 556 -2.95 -16.30 9.54
C SER A 556 -3.57 -14.92 9.39
N ALA A 557 -4.70 -14.82 8.70
CA ALA A 557 -5.51 -13.60 8.64
C ALA A 557 -6.38 -13.38 9.91
N LYS A 558 -6.45 -14.34 10.83
CA LYS A 558 -7.29 -14.26 12.05
C LYS A 558 -6.86 -13.13 12.96
N SER A 559 -7.82 -12.44 13.53
CA SER A 559 -7.64 -11.60 14.72
C SER A 559 -8.00 -12.40 15.98
N ASN A 560 -7.82 -11.78 17.17
CA ASN A 560 -8.29 -12.37 18.43
C ASN A 560 -9.81 -12.19 18.64
N LEU A 561 -10.50 -11.52 17.73
CA LEU A 561 -11.96 -11.45 17.73
C LEU A 561 -12.49 -12.48 16.74
N LYS A 562 -13.32 -13.39 17.21
CA LYS A 562 -13.93 -14.42 16.38
C LYS A 562 -14.65 -13.79 15.19
N ASN A 563 -14.52 -14.39 14.00
CA ASN A 563 -15.11 -13.93 12.74
C ASN A 563 -14.62 -12.55 12.23
N LEU A 564 -13.55 -11.98 12.80
CA LEU A 564 -12.86 -10.83 12.25
C LEU A 564 -11.51 -11.27 11.65
N LEU A 565 -11.36 -11.10 10.35
CA LEU A 565 -10.12 -11.35 9.63
C LEU A 565 -9.48 -10.02 9.20
N LEU A 566 -8.15 -10.01 9.13
CA LEU A 566 -7.36 -8.83 8.79
C LEU A 566 -6.50 -9.11 7.55
N VAL A 567 -6.55 -8.21 6.59
CA VAL A 567 -5.71 -8.22 5.39
C VAL A 567 -5.12 -6.83 5.15
N GLY A 568 -4.24 -6.68 4.17
CA GLY A 568 -3.65 -5.40 3.81
C GLY A 568 -2.20 -5.27 4.29
N ASP A 569 -1.62 -4.11 4.05
CA ASP A 569 -0.19 -3.83 4.18
C ASP A 569 0.31 -3.64 5.62
N SER A 570 -0.57 -3.45 6.57
CA SER A 570 -0.25 -3.45 8.01
C SER A 570 -0.27 -4.86 8.63
N ARG A 571 -0.36 -5.89 7.81
CA ARG A 571 -0.38 -7.31 8.19
C ARG A 571 0.71 -8.06 7.43
N PHE A 572 1.28 -9.11 8.04
CA PHE A 572 2.24 -9.96 7.33
C PHE A 572 1.62 -10.58 6.05
N PRO A 573 2.32 -10.62 4.89
CA PRO A 573 3.75 -10.34 4.66
C PRO A 573 4.14 -8.86 4.54
N GLY A 574 3.22 -7.91 4.67
CA GLY A 574 3.55 -6.50 4.68
C GLY A 574 3.13 -5.73 3.42
N PRO A 575 3.81 -4.64 3.10
CA PRO A 575 3.50 -3.81 1.94
C PRO A 575 3.90 -4.48 0.62
N GLY A 576 3.39 -3.91 -0.47
CA GLY A 576 3.63 -4.40 -1.84
C GLY A 576 2.50 -5.28 -2.37
N LEU A 577 2.30 -5.26 -3.69
CA LEU A 577 1.18 -5.95 -4.34
C LEU A 577 1.18 -7.47 -4.09
N PRO A 578 2.33 -8.18 -4.22
CA PRO A 578 2.38 -9.61 -3.94
C PRO A 578 2.05 -9.93 -2.48
N ALA A 579 2.57 -9.14 -1.55
CA ALA A 579 2.40 -9.33 -0.11
C ALA A 579 0.93 -9.17 0.31
N VAL A 580 0.26 -8.08 -0.08
CA VAL A 580 -1.16 -7.87 0.26
C VAL A 580 -2.07 -8.90 -0.43
N ALA A 581 -1.71 -9.37 -1.63
CA ALA A 581 -2.42 -10.44 -2.32
C ALA A 581 -2.28 -11.79 -1.59
N ALA A 582 -1.09 -12.10 -1.04
CA ALA A 582 -0.87 -13.27 -0.18
C ALA A 582 -1.75 -13.21 1.08
N GLY A 583 -1.91 -12.03 1.68
CA GLY A 583 -2.89 -11.80 2.76
C GLY A 583 -4.32 -12.11 2.33
N GLY A 584 -4.69 -11.75 1.09
CA GLY A 584 -6.00 -12.09 0.49
C GLY A 584 -6.21 -13.61 0.37
N TRP A 585 -5.19 -14.37 -0.09
CA TRP A 585 -5.20 -15.83 -0.08
C TRP A 585 -5.42 -16.40 1.32
N ALA A 586 -4.64 -15.92 2.31
CA ALA A 586 -4.73 -16.37 3.69
C ALA A 586 -6.15 -16.18 4.24
N ALA A 587 -6.76 -15.00 4.04
CA ALA A 587 -8.13 -14.74 4.51
C ALA A 587 -9.18 -15.62 3.81
N ALA A 588 -9.05 -15.84 2.52
CA ALA A 588 -9.97 -16.71 1.78
C ALA A 588 -9.91 -18.16 2.29
N HIS A 589 -8.72 -18.67 2.57
CA HIS A 589 -8.53 -20.06 3.00
C HIS A 589 -8.96 -20.34 4.45
N GLU A 590 -9.13 -19.29 5.28
CA GLU A 590 -9.73 -19.46 6.61
C GLU A 590 -11.23 -19.77 6.54
N LEU A 591 -11.90 -19.45 5.44
CA LEU A 591 -13.36 -19.53 5.29
C LEU A 591 -13.85 -20.63 4.35
N VAL A 592 -12.92 -21.26 3.60
CA VAL A 592 -13.23 -22.17 2.50
C VAL A 592 -12.83 -23.61 2.82
N ASP A 593 -13.66 -24.55 2.40
CA ASP A 593 -13.35 -25.99 2.50
C ASP A 593 -12.07 -26.33 1.71
N PHE A 594 -11.24 -27.23 2.26
CA PHE A 594 -9.94 -27.60 1.67
C PHE A 594 -10.07 -28.22 0.26
N ARG A 595 -11.16 -28.89 -0.08
CA ARG A 595 -11.36 -29.49 -1.41
C ARG A 595 -11.47 -28.42 -2.48
N ARG A 596 -12.25 -27.38 -2.21
CA ARG A 596 -12.36 -26.21 -3.10
C ARG A 596 -11.02 -25.48 -3.24
N GLN A 597 -10.27 -25.36 -2.16
CA GLN A 597 -8.91 -24.83 -2.24
C GLN A 597 -8.01 -25.70 -3.14
N CYS A 598 -8.06 -27.04 -3.02
CA CYS A 598 -7.27 -27.94 -3.87
C CYS A 598 -7.60 -27.78 -5.35
N GLU A 599 -8.87 -27.59 -5.72
CA GLU A 599 -9.28 -27.34 -7.11
C GLU A 599 -8.62 -26.08 -7.69
N VAL A 600 -8.59 -25.00 -6.92
CA VAL A 600 -7.93 -23.75 -7.33
C VAL A 600 -6.42 -23.89 -7.30
N LEU A 601 -5.87 -24.57 -6.29
CA LEU A 601 -4.44 -24.85 -6.19
C LEU A 601 -3.93 -25.64 -7.40
N ASP A 602 -4.67 -26.66 -7.85
CA ASP A 602 -4.34 -27.45 -9.04
C ASP A 602 -4.33 -26.61 -10.33
N LYS A 603 -5.10 -25.52 -10.33
CA LYS A 603 -5.15 -24.58 -11.44
C LYS A 603 -3.97 -23.62 -11.43
N VAL A 604 -3.55 -23.11 -10.26
CA VAL A 604 -2.57 -22.01 -10.14
C VAL A 604 -1.14 -22.47 -9.89
N VAL A 605 -0.93 -23.74 -9.58
CA VAL A 605 0.41 -24.31 -9.41
C VAL A 605 0.63 -25.33 -10.52
N ALA A 606 1.69 -25.15 -11.30
CA ALA A 606 2.08 -26.11 -12.32
C ALA A 606 2.32 -27.50 -11.68
N ARG A 607 1.78 -28.54 -12.29
CA ARG A 607 1.98 -29.93 -11.86
C ARG A 607 3.40 -30.41 -12.14
#